data_2d388a0f45531d3ed0544580b7d3e831
#
_entry.id   2d388a0f45531d3ed0544580b7d3e831
#
_cell.length_a   1.000
_cell.length_b   1.000
_cell.length_c   1.000
_cell.angle_alpha   90.00
_cell.angle_beta   90.00
_cell.angle_gamma   90.00
#
_symmetry.space_group_name_H-M   'P 1'
#
loop_
_entity.id
_entity.type
_entity.pdbx_description
1 polymer ?
#
loop_
_entity_poly.entity_id
_entity_poly.type
_entity_poly.pdbx_seq_one_letter_code
_entity_poly.pdbx_strand_id
1 'polypeptide(L)'
;MNFYKEIPPSQIAAEKEYFQAAIFKLLPYKESSYEHLDNYFGSVLQQLNGFNKISGFQPEVLTIISLIAYAREAEDFQEYRKAILDACGMVERIKESDPNA
;
A
#
# COMPACT_ATOMS: atom_id res chain seq x y z
N MET A 1 -0.54 -17.25 -16.88
CA MET A 1 0.56 -16.28 -17.04
C MET A 1 1.03 -15.77 -15.70
N ASN A 2 2.32 -15.73 -15.48
CA ASN A 2 2.89 -15.22 -14.24
C ASN A 2 3.40 -13.79 -14.45
N PHE A 3 2.58 -12.81 -14.08
CA PHE A 3 2.93 -11.39 -14.22
C PHE A 3 4.16 -11.01 -13.42
N TYR A 4 4.38 -11.69 -12.29
CA TYR A 4 5.51 -11.41 -11.40
C TYR A 4 6.85 -11.52 -12.13
N LYS A 5 6.98 -12.50 -13.01
CA LYS A 5 8.23 -12.69 -13.75
C LYS A 5 8.44 -11.68 -14.87
N GLU A 6 7.39 -10.98 -15.27
CA GLU A 6 7.46 -9.99 -16.36
C GLU A 6 7.86 -8.61 -15.86
N ILE A 7 7.87 -8.40 -14.54
CA ILE A 7 8.17 -7.11 -13.94
C ILE A 7 9.61 -7.12 -13.43
N PRO A 8 10.49 -6.22 -13.91
CA PRO A 8 11.85 -6.19 -13.39
C PRO A 8 11.88 -5.80 -11.92
N PRO A 9 12.82 -6.36 -11.13
CA PRO A 9 12.92 -6.03 -9.70
C PRO A 9 13.09 -4.54 -9.44
N SER A 10 13.79 -3.82 -10.31
CA SER A 10 13.97 -2.37 -10.16
C SER A 10 12.65 -1.63 -10.26
N GLN A 11 11.71 -2.10 -11.08
CA GLN A 11 10.40 -1.47 -11.21
C GLN A 11 9.57 -1.72 -9.96
N ILE A 12 9.64 -2.93 -9.39
CA ILE A 12 8.93 -3.23 -8.15
C ILE A 12 9.49 -2.39 -7.00
N ALA A 13 10.82 -2.23 -6.95
CA ALA A 13 11.45 -1.38 -5.94
C ALA A 13 10.97 0.07 -6.03
N ALA A 14 10.84 0.60 -7.24
CA ALA A 14 10.34 1.95 -7.46
C ALA A 14 8.88 2.08 -7.01
N GLU A 15 8.06 1.07 -7.28
CA GLU A 15 6.67 1.06 -6.84
C GLU A 15 6.55 0.99 -5.32
N LYS A 16 7.44 0.24 -4.66
CA LYS A 16 7.47 0.18 -3.20
C LYS A 16 7.75 1.57 -2.61
N GLU A 17 8.73 2.29 -3.15
CA GLU A 17 9.01 3.64 -2.70
C GLU A 17 7.81 4.56 -2.90
N TYR A 18 7.17 4.46 -4.04
CA TYR A 18 5.96 5.24 -4.33
C TYR A 18 4.87 4.97 -3.30
N PHE A 19 4.57 3.70 -3.04
CA PHE A 19 3.51 3.35 -2.11
C PHE A 19 3.85 3.73 -0.67
N GLN A 20 5.11 3.59 -0.26
CA GLN A 20 5.51 4.03 1.07
C GLN A 20 5.21 5.51 1.26
N ALA A 21 5.60 6.34 0.30
CA ALA A 21 5.33 7.77 0.36
C ALA A 21 3.84 8.08 0.29
N ALA A 22 3.12 7.41 -0.60
CA ALA A 22 1.68 7.65 -0.79
C ALA A 22 0.88 7.28 0.46
N ILE A 23 1.21 6.14 1.07
CA ILE A 23 0.53 5.68 2.28
C ILE A 23 0.86 6.59 3.46
N PHE A 24 2.13 6.97 3.61
CA PHE A 24 2.55 7.84 4.70
C PHE A 24 1.81 9.18 4.69
N LYS A 25 1.49 9.71 3.51
CA LYS A 25 0.75 10.97 3.39
C LYS A 25 -0.64 10.92 4.03
N LEU A 26 -1.17 9.72 4.25
CA LEU A 26 -2.45 9.58 4.92
C LEU A 26 -2.42 10.11 6.36
N LEU A 27 -1.24 10.18 6.98
CA LEU A 27 -1.11 10.73 8.33
C LEU A 27 -1.30 12.25 8.36
N PRO A 28 -0.48 13.05 7.65
CA PRO A 28 -0.68 14.49 7.67
C PRO A 28 -2.00 14.92 7.05
N TYR A 29 -2.51 14.20 6.06
CA TYR A 29 -3.80 14.52 5.47
C TYR A 29 -4.93 14.34 6.49
N LYS A 30 -4.87 13.32 7.33
CA LYS A 30 -5.86 13.13 8.39
C LYS A 30 -5.75 14.23 9.43
N GLU A 31 -4.54 14.56 9.86
CA GLU A 31 -4.30 15.58 10.88
C GLU A 31 -4.77 16.97 10.43
N SER A 32 -4.62 17.29 9.14
CA SER A 32 -5.01 18.57 8.58
C SER A 32 -6.47 18.62 8.12
N SER A 33 -7.21 17.52 8.29
CA SER A 33 -8.60 17.41 7.83
C SER A 33 -8.74 17.69 6.34
N TYR A 34 -7.83 17.11 5.55
CA TYR A 34 -7.81 17.27 4.10
C TYR A 34 -9.17 16.87 3.51
N GLU A 35 -9.81 17.79 2.79
CA GLU A 35 -11.18 17.58 2.33
C GLU A 35 -11.34 16.45 1.32
N HIS A 36 -10.28 16.12 0.58
CA HIS A 36 -10.31 15.03 -0.43
C HIS A 36 -9.69 13.73 0.09
N LEU A 37 -9.62 13.58 1.42
CA LEU A 37 -9.00 12.41 2.03
C LEU A 37 -9.64 11.11 1.58
N ASP A 38 -10.97 11.06 1.52
CA ASP A 38 -11.67 9.83 1.14
C ASP A 38 -11.35 9.44 -0.32
N ASN A 39 -11.30 10.43 -1.21
CA ASN A 39 -10.92 10.19 -2.59
C ASN A 39 -9.48 9.69 -2.70
N TYR A 40 -8.60 10.23 -1.86
CA TYR A 40 -7.21 9.80 -1.83
C TYR A 40 -7.09 8.33 -1.39
N PHE A 41 -7.84 7.92 -0.36
CA PHE A 41 -7.92 6.53 0.06
C PHE A 41 -8.34 5.63 -1.11
N GLY A 42 -9.41 6.01 -1.81
CA GLY A 42 -9.90 5.23 -2.94
C GLY A 42 -8.85 5.07 -4.02
N SER A 43 -8.13 6.14 -4.34
CA SER A 43 -7.07 6.13 -5.34
C SER A 43 -5.93 5.19 -4.94
N VAL A 44 -5.45 5.28 -3.69
CA VAL A 44 -4.36 4.42 -3.20
C VAL A 44 -4.79 2.95 -3.22
N LEU A 45 -6.01 2.67 -2.76
CA LEU A 45 -6.51 1.28 -2.75
C LEU A 45 -6.63 0.72 -4.17
N GLN A 46 -7.09 1.52 -5.12
CA GLN A 46 -7.19 1.10 -6.51
C GLN A 46 -5.81 0.79 -7.10
N GLN A 47 -4.84 1.65 -6.82
CA GLN A 47 -3.48 1.45 -7.29
C GLN A 47 -2.84 0.20 -6.67
N LEU A 48 -3.09 -0.04 -5.40
CA LEU A 48 -2.60 -1.24 -4.73
C LEU A 48 -3.21 -2.51 -5.30
N ASN A 49 -4.49 -2.49 -5.64
CA ASN A 49 -5.13 -3.63 -6.29
C ASN A 49 -4.49 -3.94 -7.63
N GLY A 50 -4.19 -2.90 -8.43
CA GLY A 50 -3.48 -3.07 -9.70
C GLY A 50 -2.09 -3.64 -9.49
N PHE A 51 -1.35 -3.09 -8.52
CA PHE A 51 -0.01 -3.56 -8.19
C PHE A 51 -0.03 -5.00 -7.71
N ASN A 52 -1.03 -5.40 -6.94
CA ASN A 52 -1.17 -6.78 -6.48
C ASN A 52 -1.19 -7.76 -7.65
N LYS A 53 -1.91 -7.41 -8.72
CA LYS A 53 -2.00 -8.27 -9.91
C LYS A 53 -0.66 -8.40 -10.61
N ILE A 54 0.05 -7.30 -10.82
CA ILE A 54 1.30 -7.32 -11.58
C ILE A 54 2.47 -7.85 -10.77
N SER A 55 2.39 -7.79 -9.44
CA SER A 55 3.46 -8.30 -8.58
C SER A 55 3.29 -9.75 -8.17
N GLY A 56 2.26 -10.45 -8.68
CA GLY A 56 2.08 -11.88 -8.47
C GLY A 56 1.19 -12.25 -7.29
N PHE A 57 0.29 -11.37 -6.89
CA PHE A 57 -0.68 -11.63 -5.82
C PHE A 57 -0.02 -11.98 -4.49
N GLN A 58 0.92 -11.15 -4.06
CA GLN A 58 1.63 -11.38 -2.81
C GLN A 58 0.73 -11.11 -1.60
N PRO A 59 0.77 -11.99 -0.56
CA PRO A 59 -0.04 -11.77 0.65
C PRO A 59 0.30 -10.48 1.37
N GLU A 60 1.54 -9.99 1.25
CA GLU A 60 1.95 -8.70 1.82
C GLU A 60 1.11 -7.56 1.26
N VAL A 61 0.83 -7.58 -0.04
CA VAL A 61 0.02 -6.53 -0.67
C VAL A 61 -1.42 -6.58 -0.17
N LEU A 62 -1.99 -7.78 -0.03
CA LEU A 62 -3.32 -7.94 0.53
C LEU A 62 -3.41 -7.43 1.96
N THR A 63 -2.37 -7.67 2.75
CA THR A 63 -2.30 -7.17 4.13
C THR A 63 -2.29 -5.65 4.14
N ILE A 64 -1.53 -5.02 3.26
CA ILE A 64 -1.49 -3.56 3.14
C ILE A 64 -2.88 -3.01 2.79
N ILE A 65 -3.53 -3.62 1.82
CA ILE A 65 -4.88 -3.21 1.41
C ILE A 65 -5.84 -3.29 2.59
N SER A 66 -5.78 -4.37 3.36
CA SER A 66 -6.64 -4.56 4.53
C SER A 66 -6.38 -3.52 5.60
N LEU A 67 -5.11 -3.20 5.85
CA LEU A 67 -4.75 -2.19 6.85
C LEU A 67 -5.24 -0.81 6.46
N ILE A 68 -5.10 -0.45 5.18
CA ILE A 68 -5.55 0.85 4.68
C ILE A 68 -7.08 0.94 4.73
N ALA A 69 -7.78 -0.13 4.34
CA ALA A 69 -9.23 -0.17 4.43
C ALA A 69 -9.71 -0.03 5.87
N TYR A 70 -9.01 -0.69 6.81
CA TYR A 70 -9.30 -0.55 8.22
C TYR A 70 -9.11 0.90 8.70
N ALA A 71 -8.00 1.53 8.30
CA ALA A 71 -7.72 2.91 8.68
C ALA A 71 -8.80 3.86 8.17
N ARG A 72 -9.29 3.63 6.96
CA ARG A 72 -10.32 4.47 6.36
C ARG A 72 -11.58 4.53 7.22
N GLU A 73 -11.92 3.43 7.87
CA GLU A 73 -13.12 3.32 8.71
C GLU A 73 -12.85 3.61 10.19
N ALA A 74 -11.59 3.74 10.60
CA ALA A 74 -11.24 3.94 12.00
C ALA A 74 -11.66 5.33 12.48
N GLU A 75 -12.35 5.39 13.61
CA GLU A 75 -12.79 6.66 14.21
C GLU A 75 -11.71 7.22 15.16
N ASP A 76 -10.95 6.32 15.81
CA ASP A 76 -9.89 6.72 16.73
C ASP A 76 -8.60 6.98 15.95
N PHE A 77 -8.00 8.15 16.18
CA PHE A 77 -6.79 8.53 15.46
C PHE A 77 -5.61 7.61 15.78
N GLN A 78 -5.51 7.10 17.01
CA GLN A 78 -4.42 6.19 17.37
C GLN A 78 -4.51 4.88 16.60
N GLU A 79 -5.71 4.35 16.42
CA GLU A 79 -5.91 3.16 15.59
C GLU A 79 -5.62 3.45 14.12
N TYR A 80 -6.04 4.61 13.64
CA TYR A 80 -5.73 5.08 12.29
C TYR A 80 -4.23 5.13 12.07
N ARG A 81 -3.52 5.81 12.96
CA ARG A 81 -2.08 5.98 12.87
C ARG A 81 -1.35 4.64 12.89
N LYS A 82 -1.75 3.74 13.79
CA LYS A 82 -1.12 2.42 13.89
C LYS A 82 -1.29 1.64 12.59
N ALA A 83 -2.49 1.63 12.03
CA ALA A 83 -2.77 0.90 10.78
C ALA A 83 -1.94 1.46 9.62
N ILE A 84 -1.81 2.78 9.51
CA ILE A 84 -1.03 3.40 8.45
C ILE A 84 0.46 3.07 8.61
N LEU A 85 1.01 3.14 9.82
CA LEU A 85 2.40 2.82 10.06
C LEU A 85 2.69 1.34 9.82
N ASP A 86 1.77 0.46 10.21
CA ASP A 86 1.90 -0.96 9.95
C ASP A 86 1.88 -1.25 8.44
N ALA A 87 1.03 -0.53 7.69
CA ALA A 87 0.98 -0.66 6.23
C ALA A 87 2.30 -0.23 5.60
N CYS A 88 2.86 0.89 6.05
CA CYS A 88 4.17 1.36 5.55
C CYS A 88 5.26 0.33 5.82
N GLY A 89 5.27 -0.27 7.01
CA GLY A 89 6.24 -1.31 7.34
C GLY A 89 6.07 -2.55 6.48
N MET A 90 4.83 -2.90 6.16
CA MET A 90 4.55 -4.07 5.32
C MET A 90 5.02 -3.86 3.88
N VAL A 91 5.02 -2.62 3.38
CA VAL A 91 5.52 -2.33 2.03
C VAL A 91 6.96 -2.82 1.87
N GLU A 92 7.79 -2.66 2.91
CA GLU A 92 9.18 -3.11 2.85
C GLU A 92 9.30 -4.61 2.66
N ARG A 93 8.29 -5.38 3.05
CA ARG A 93 8.30 -6.84 2.96
C ARG A 93 7.84 -7.37 1.60
N ILE A 94 7.37 -6.50 0.71
CA ILE A 94 6.98 -6.90 -0.64
C ILE A 94 8.22 -7.41 -1.36
N LYS A 95 8.12 -8.58 -1.96
CA LYS A 95 9.24 -9.22 -2.66
C LYS A 95 9.42 -8.59 -4.03
N GLU A 96 10.68 -8.27 -4.35
CA GLU A 96 11.04 -7.62 -5.61
C GLU A 96 11.34 -8.60 -6.72
N SER A 97 11.57 -9.86 -6.37
CA SER A 97 11.81 -10.91 -7.36
C SER A 97 11.13 -12.20 -6.93
N ASP A 98 10.78 -13.04 -7.92
CA ASP A 98 10.17 -14.33 -7.65
C ASP A 98 11.20 -15.21 -6.93
N PRO A 99 10.90 -15.69 -5.70
CA PRO A 99 11.86 -16.53 -4.96
C PRO A 99 12.13 -17.86 -5.63
N ASN A 100 11.30 -18.25 -6.59
CA ASN A 100 11.47 -19.51 -7.32
C ASN A 100 12.06 -19.34 -8.72
N ALA A 101 12.44 -18.12 -9.05
CA ALA A 101 13.01 -17.83 -10.37
C ALA A 101 14.50 -18.15 -10.41
#